data_3d4fc6c501537e98d3a998131d2b5e6e
#
_entry.id   3d4fc6c501537e98d3a998131d2b5e6e
#
_cell.length_a   1.000
_cell.length_b   1.000
_cell.length_c   1.000
_cell.angle_alpha   90.00
_cell.angle_beta   90.00
_cell.angle_gamma   90.00
#
_symmetry.space_group_name_H-M   'P 1'
#
loop_
_entity.id
_entity.type
_entity.pdbx_description
1 polymer ?
#
loop_
_entity_poly.entity_id
_entity_poly.type
_entity_poly.pdbx_seq_one_letter_code
_entity_poly.pdbx_strand_id
1 'polypeptide(L)'
;MLEVPDHDMNFENFDYSFWEEHVNYFNLKTLELILLNNNFRIIHHETTLYSGKAIIVFAEKNKNKLKFSISSNDNFIKIKNYQKQFNTFKKQLETFLKKFKKNIYVYGCGARSCNFVNLIGIGKYISGFVDDNKNKQNKYVPDSNLKIFSSNQVNLDDSVILLGVNAENENAIIKKTNSKNIYSILPPSTRLPDFWKILIEKNKFKK
;
A
#
# COMPACT_ATOMS: atom_id res chain seq x y z
N MET A 1 15.35 -13.39 -14.98
CA MET A 1 14.17 -12.58 -14.69
C MET A 1 14.11 -12.31 -13.19
N LEU A 2 13.79 -11.09 -12.79
CA LEU A 2 13.57 -10.65 -11.41
C LEU A 2 12.25 -9.90 -11.33
N GLU A 3 11.51 -10.08 -10.25
CA GLU A 3 10.30 -9.32 -9.93
C GLU A 3 10.45 -8.75 -8.53
N VAL A 4 10.22 -7.44 -8.38
CA VAL A 4 10.30 -6.73 -7.11
C VAL A 4 9.18 -5.70 -7.02
N PRO A 5 8.69 -5.37 -5.81
CA PRO A 5 7.77 -4.24 -5.64
C PRO A 5 8.39 -2.93 -6.12
N ASP A 6 7.60 -2.11 -6.82
CA ASP A 6 8.02 -0.77 -7.24
C ASP A 6 7.80 0.22 -6.10
N HIS A 7 8.89 0.63 -5.47
CA HIS A 7 8.80 1.57 -4.35
C HIS A 7 8.34 2.99 -4.77
N ASP A 8 8.46 3.36 -6.04
CA ASP A 8 7.91 4.64 -6.52
C ASP A 8 6.40 4.73 -6.32
N MET A 9 5.66 3.59 -6.25
CA MET A 9 4.23 3.60 -5.93
C MET A 9 3.92 4.26 -4.59
N ASN A 10 4.80 4.12 -3.59
CA ASN A 10 4.60 4.72 -2.28
C ASN A 10 4.61 6.26 -2.39
N PHE A 11 5.52 6.81 -3.18
CA PHE A 11 5.63 8.25 -3.40
C PHE A 11 4.52 8.79 -4.30
N GLU A 12 4.14 8.02 -5.32
CA GLU A 12 3.15 8.44 -6.31
C GLU A 12 1.72 8.37 -5.78
N ASN A 13 1.40 7.34 -5.02
CA ASN A 13 0.04 7.03 -4.58
C ASN A 13 -0.21 7.30 -3.10
N PHE A 14 0.75 7.83 -2.37
CA PHE A 14 0.68 7.96 -0.91
C PHE A 14 0.39 6.61 -0.24
N ASP A 15 1.05 5.57 -0.70
CA ASP A 15 1.02 4.27 -0.08
C ASP A 15 2.03 4.24 1.06
N TYR A 16 1.54 4.30 2.29
CA TYR A 16 2.37 4.28 3.49
C TYR A 16 2.56 2.86 4.03
N SER A 17 2.54 1.88 3.16
CA SER A 17 2.75 0.49 3.54
C SER A 17 4.20 0.08 3.34
N PHE A 18 4.80 -0.33 4.44
CA PHE A 18 6.14 -0.92 4.45
C PHE A 18 6.02 -2.34 4.99
N TRP A 19 6.84 -3.25 4.51
CA TRP A 19 6.90 -4.62 4.98
C TRP A 19 8.21 -4.87 5.70
N GLU A 20 8.16 -5.41 6.88
CA GLU A 20 9.32 -5.85 7.65
C GLU A 20 10.13 -6.94 6.94
N GLU A 21 9.48 -7.72 6.07
CA GLU A 21 10.13 -8.76 5.26
C GLU A 21 10.94 -8.19 4.08
N HIS A 22 10.69 -6.94 3.69
CA HIS A 22 11.40 -6.28 2.59
C HIS A 22 12.63 -5.53 3.12
N VAL A 23 13.79 -6.15 3.01
CA VAL A 23 15.08 -5.55 3.42
C VAL A 23 15.47 -4.38 2.53
N ASN A 24 15.09 -4.42 1.25
CA ASN A 24 15.41 -3.40 0.26
C ASN A 24 14.15 -2.95 -0.48
N TYR A 25 14.10 -1.66 -0.81
CA TYR A 25 13.04 -1.04 -1.58
C TYR A 25 13.60 -0.52 -2.89
N PHE A 26 13.10 -1.03 -4.00
CA PHE A 26 13.60 -0.73 -5.33
C PHE A 26 12.62 0.13 -6.12
N ASN A 27 13.18 1.04 -6.92
CA ASN A 27 12.56 1.50 -8.15
C ASN A 27 13.42 1.01 -9.34
N LEU A 28 12.95 1.22 -10.56
CA LEU A 28 13.66 0.74 -11.74
C LEU A 28 15.12 1.21 -11.78
N LYS A 29 15.37 2.49 -11.45
CA LYS A 29 16.72 3.10 -11.46
C LYS A 29 17.67 2.48 -10.44
N THR A 30 17.19 2.22 -9.22
CA THR A 30 18.01 1.58 -8.16
C THR A 30 18.23 0.10 -8.45
N LEU A 31 17.25 -0.58 -9.04
CA LEU A 31 17.39 -1.97 -9.46
C LEU A 31 18.41 -2.10 -10.60
N GLU A 32 18.35 -1.21 -11.60
CA GLU A 32 19.33 -1.15 -12.69
C GLU A 32 20.74 -0.96 -12.16
N LEU A 33 20.92 -0.03 -11.20
CA LEU A 33 22.24 0.21 -10.59
C LEU A 33 22.83 -1.04 -9.94
N ILE A 34 22.03 -1.74 -9.12
CA ILE A 34 22.50 -2.96 -8.46
C ILE A 34 22.88 -4.02 -9.50
N LEU A 35 22.07 -4.18 -10.54
CA LEU A 35 22.36 -5.12 -11.62
C LEU A 35 23.65 -4.77 -12.34
N LEU A 36 23.84 -3.51 -12.72
CA LEU A 36 25.07 -3.03 -13.38
C LEU A 36 26.31 -3.23 -12.50
N ASN A 37 26.22 -2.94 -11.21
CA ASN A 37 27.33 -3.16 -10.27
C ASN A 37 27.71 -4.64 -10.10
N ASN A 38 26.78 -5.54 -10.43
CA ASN A 38 26.99 -6.98 -10.40
C ASN A 38 27.21 -7.58 -11.82
N ASN A 39 27.56 -6.74 -12.80
CA ASN A 39 27.82 -7.13 -14.20
C ASN A 39 26.58 -7.70 -14.91
N PHE A 40 25.40 -7.20 -14.61
CA PHE A 40 24.19 -7.47 -15.37
C PHE A 40 23.67 -6.19 -16.00
N ARG A 41 23.04 -6.29 -17.18
CA ARG A 41 22.30 -5.19 -17.79
C ARG A 41 20.85 -5.58 -18.01
N ILE A 42 19.94 -4.66 -17.82
CA ILE A 42 18.51 -4.85 -18.13
C ILE A 42 18.36 -4.80 -19.65
N ILE A 43 17.73 -5.82 -20.23
CA ILE A 43 17.41 -5.90 -21.66
C ILE A 43 15.93 -5.62 -21.94
N HIS A 44 15.08 -5.85 -20.94
CA HIS A 44 13.66 -5.55 -21.00
C HIS A 44 13.11 -5.35 -19.57
N HIS A 45 12.11 -4.49 -19.43
CA HIS A 45 11.35 -4.34 -18.19
C HIS A 45 9.90 -4.03 -18.49
N GLU A 46 9.04 -4.42 -17.56
CA GLU A 46 7.63 -4.11 -17.56
C GLU A 46 7.12 -3.87 -16.12
N THR A 47 5.94 -3.32 -16.01
CA THR A 47 5.30 -3.06 -14.73
C THR A 47 3.97 -3.79 -14.67
N THR A 48 3.71 -4.46 -13.55
CA THR A 48 2.46 -5.17 -13.30
C THR A 48 1.74 -4.60 -12.08
N LEU A 49 0.42 -4.81 -12.02
CA LEU A 49 -0.41 -4.50 -10.86
C LEU A 49 -0.51 -5.75 -9.97
N TYR A 50 0.58 -6.12 -9.34
CA TYR A 50 0.60 -7.22 -8.39
C TYR A 50 0.95 -6.70 -7.01
N SER A 51 0.08 -6.96 -6.03
CA SER A 51 0.25 -6.49 -4.63
C SER A 51 0.55 -4.98 -4.52
N GLY A 52 -0.07 -4.17 -5.39
CA GLY A 52 0.22 -2.76 -5.61
C GLY A 52 0.80 -2.55 -7.00
N LYS A 53 2.09 -2.38 -7.10
CA LYS A 53 2.83 -2.23 -8.36
C LYS A 53 4.15 -2.99 -8.25
N ALA A 54 4.47 -3.83 -9.21
CA ALA A 54 5.72 -4.56 -9.27
C ALA A 54 6.48 -4.25 -10.57
N ILE A 55 7.80 -4.29 -10.50
CA ILE A 55 8.72 -4.17 -11.63
C ILE A 55 9.22 -5.57 -11.97
N ILE A 56 9.03 -5.98 -13.21
CA ILE A 56 9.62 -7.18 -13.78
C ILE A 56 10.76 -6.75 -14.67
N VAL A 57 11.96 -7.31 -14.47
CA VAL A 57 13.10 -7.07 -15.32
C VAL A 57 13.68 -8.37 -15.86
N PHE A 58 14.09 -8.32 -17.11
CA PHE A 58 14.91 -9.33 -17.75
C PHE A 58 16.31 -8.77 -17.89
N ALA A 59 17.28 -9.45 -17.30
CA ALA A 59 18.66 -9.00 -17.31
C ALA A 59 19.57 -10.11 -17.86
N GLU A 60 20.62 -9.71 -18.57
CA GLU A 60 21.66 -10.59 -19.06
C GLU A 60 23.02 -10.20 -18.48
N LYS A 61 23.94 -11.13 -18.46
CA LYS A 61 25.30 -10.90 -17.97
C LYS A 61 26.04 -9.94 -18.92
N ASN A 62 26.54 -8.85 -18.36
CA ASN A 62 27.33 -7.87 -19.12
C ASN A 62 28.82 -8.21 -19.01
N LYS A 63 29.50 -8.32 -20.17
CA LYS A 63 30.95 -8.59 -20.23
C LYS A 63 31.80 -7.35 -19.93
N ASN A 64 31.24 -6.16 -20.07
CA ASN A 64 31.94 -4.90 -19.85
C ASN A 64 31.56 -4.30 -18.49
N LYS A 65 32.58 -3.93 -17.69
CA LYS A 65 32.35 -3.15 -16.46
C LYS A 65 31.84 -1.77 -16.84
N LEU A 66 30.56 -1.53 -16.69
CA LEU A 66 29.99 -0.19 -16.82
C LEU A 66 30.14 0.52 -15.47
N LYS A 67 30.82 1.67 -15.47
CA LYS A 67 30.76 2.59 -14.33
C LYS A 67 29.49 3.41 -14.47
N PHE A 68 28.56 3.19 -13.59
CA PHE A 68 27.34 3.98 -13.52
C PHE A 68 27.37 4.84 -12.24
N SER A 69 27.11 6.13 -12.37
CA SER A 69 26.91 7.01 -11.24
C SER A 69 25.46 7.46 -11.20
N ILE A 70 24.79 7.25 -10.07
CA ILE A 70 23.47 7.85 -9.84
C ILE A 70 23.67 9.24 -9.27
N SER A 71 22.98 10.22 -9.85
CA SER A 71 22.65 11.44 -9.12
C SER A 71 21.66 11.05 -8.00
N SER A 72 22.12 11.08 -6.76
CA SER A 72 21.32 10.76 -5.57
C SER A 72 20.18 11.75 -5.31
N ASN A 73 20.10 12.84 -6.09
CA ASN A 73 19.24 13.97 -5.81
C ASN A 73 17.73 13.67 -5.99
N ASP A 74 17.37 12.89 -7.02
CA ASP A 74 15.95 12.68 -7.34
C ASP A 74 15.21 11.88 -6.26
N ASN A 75 15.83 10.81 -5.77
CA ASN A 75 15.24 9.98 -4.71
C ASN A 75 15.16 10.74 -3.38
N PHE A 76 16.13 11.57 -3.07
CA PHE A 76 16.15 12.40 -1.87
C PHE A 76 15.02 13.44 -1.87
N ILE A 77 14.76 14.07 -3.01
CA ILE A 77 13.63 15.00 -3.16
C ILE A 77 12.29 14.27 -2.99
N LYS A 78 12.13 13.09 -3.59
CA LYS A 78 10.92 12.26 -3.43
C LYS A 78 10.68 11.91 -1.96
N ILE A 79 11.71 11.44 -1.25
CA ILE A 79 11.62 11.08 0.17
C ILE A 79 11.26 12.29 1.02
N LYS A 80 11.89 13.44 0.82
CA LYS A 80 11.56 14.69 1.55
C LYS A 80 10.11 15.13 1.31
N ASN A 81 9.64 15.07 0.08
CA ASN A 81 8.26 15.41 -0.25
C ASN A 81 7.28 14.46 0.40
N TYR A 82 7.55 13.16 0.37
CA TYR A 82 6.77 12.12 1.02
C TYR A 82 6.68 12.37 2.54
N GLN A 83 7.80 12.62 3.20
CA GLN A 83 7.85 12.92 4.62
C GLN A 83 7.02 14.18 4.99
N LYS A 84 7.13 15.26 4.22
CA LYS A 84 6.34 16.48 4.44
C LYS A 84 4.83 16.23 4.30
N GLN A 85 4.44 15.37 3.39
CA GLN A 85 3.04 15.09 3.08
C GLN A 85 2.42 14.08 4.04
N PHE A 86 3.23 13.28 4.74
CA PHE A 86 2.76 12.26 5.69
C PHE A 86 1.80 12.83 6.74
N ASN A 87 2.18 13.91 7.41
CA ASN A 87 1.34 14.53 8.44
C ASN A 87 0.04 15.11 7.87
N THR A 88 0.09 15.67 6.66
CA THR A 88 -1.10 16.18 5.98
C THR A 88 -2.05 15.04 5.61
N PHE A 89 -1.54 13.98 5.04
CA PHE A 89 -2.29 12.79 4.70
C PHE A 89 -2.94 12.18 5.94
N LYS A 90 -2.18 11.98 7.02
CA LYS A 90 -2.67 11.45 8.29
C LYS A 90 -3.83 12.28 8.84
N LYS A 91 -3.68 13.61 8.89
CA LYS A 91 -4.75 14.51 9.36
C LYS A 91 -6.02 14.40 8.50
N GLN A 92 -5.88 14.33 7.18
CA GLN A 92 -7.01 14.19 6.27
C GLN A 92 -7.71 12.83 6.43
N LEU A 93 -6.95 11.75 6.62
CA LEU A 93 -7.51 10.43 6.87
C LEU A 93 -8.24 10.39 8.22
N GLU A 94 -7.66 10.94 9.28
CA GLU A 94 -8.33 11.05 10.56
C GLU A 94 -9.63 11.87 10.47
N THR A 95 -9.60 12.99 9.75
CA THR A 95 -10.80 13.82 9.52
C THR A 95 -11.86 13.06 8.73
N PHE A 96 -11.45 12.26 7.75
CA PHE A 96 -12.35 11.40 6.99
C PHE A 96 -13.00 10.35 7.89
N LEU A 97 -12.23 9.65 8.72
CA LEU A 97 -12.74 8.59 9.60
C LEU A 97 -13.67 9.14 10.68
N LYS A 98 -13.40 10.33 11.22
CA LYS A 98 -14.24 11.01 12.23
C LYS A 98 -15.64 11.38 11.74
N LYS A 99 -15.88 11.43 10.43
CA LYS A 99 -17.22 11.71 9.89
C LYS A 99 -18.23 10.60 10.17
N PHE A 100 -17.74 9.39 10.40
CA PHE A 100 -18.60 8.24 10.59
C PHE A 100 -18.93 8.04 12.06
N LYS A 101 -20.23 7.89 12.35
CA LYS A 101 -20.75 7.53 13.69
C LYS A 101 -20.98 6.02 13.84
N LYS A 102 -20.66 5.25 12.80
CA LYS A 102 -20.81 3.80 12.70
C LYS A 102 -19.50 3.09 13.03
N ASN A 103 -19.59 1.79 13.31
CA ASN A 103 -18.41 0.95 13.42
C ASN A 103 -17.62 0.96 12.11
N ILE A 104 -16.30 0.99 12.21
CA ILE A 104 -15.39 0.95 11.09
C ILE A 104 -14.59 -0.34 11.17
N TYR A 105 -14.71 -1.19 10.17
CA TYR A 105 -13.95 -2.43 10.08
C TYR A 105 -12.99 -2.40 8.88
N VAL A 106 -11.77 -2.91 9.11
CA VAL A 106 -10.84 -3.20 8.02
C VAL A 106 -11.08 -4.63 7.54
N TYR A 107 -11.49 -4.80 6.31
CA TYR A 107 -11.69 -6.13 5.72
C TYR A 107 -10.43 -6.57 4.99
N GLY A 108 -9.84 -7.67 5.46
CA GLY A 108 -8.55 -8.19 5.04
C GLY A 108 -7.45 -7.85 6.05
N CYS A 109 -7.03 -8.86 6.82
CA CYS A 109 -5.95 -8.75 7.81
C CYS A 109 -4.65 -9.32 7.20
N GLY A 110 -4.15 -8.67 6.15
CA GLY A 110 -2.85 -8.96 5.54
C GLY A 110 -1.75 -8.06 6.12
N ALA A 111 -0.47 -8.37 5.86
CA ALA A 111 0.65 -7.56 6.33
C ALA A 111 0.51 -6.09 5.93
N ARG A 112 0.17 -5.81 4.67
CA ARG A 112 0.03 -4.46 4.14
C ARG A 112 -1.03 -3.63 4.87
N SER A 113 -2.21 -4.20 5.15
CA SER A 113 -3.28 -3.49 5.87
C SER A 113 -2.97 -3.31 7.35
N CYS A 114 -2.37 -4.31 8.00
CA CYS A 114 -1.95 -4.21 9.39
C CYS A 114 -0.89 -3.11 9.56
N ASN A 115 0.13 -3.13 8.72
CA ASN A 115 1.19 -2.12 8.73
C ASN A 115 0.66 -0.73 8.44
N PHE A 116 -0.26 -0.58 7.49
CA PHE A 116 -0.90 0.71 7.20
C PHE A 116 -1.62 1.26 8.44
N VAL A 117 -2.48 0.45 9.08
CA VAL A 117 -3.24 0.88 10.26
C VAL A 117 -2.31 1.27 11.41
N ASN A 118 -1.26 0.47 11.66
CA ASN A 118 -0.31 0.71 12.75
C ASN A 118 0.59 1.93 12.45
N LEU A 119 1.18 2.02 11.25
CA LEU A 119 2.08 3.11 10.86
C LEU A 119 1.38 4.46 10.88
N ILE A 120 0.17 4.53 10.31
CA ILE A 120 -0.62 5.76 10.32
C ILE A 120 -1.20 6.05 11.71
N GLY A 121 -1.33 5.04 12.56
CA GLY A 121 -1.86 5.18 13.92
C GLY A 121 -3.36 5.47 13.95
N ILE A 122 -4.12 4.86 13.06
CA ILE A 122 -5.58 5.03 12.95
C ILE A 122 -6.37 3.98 13.74
N GLY A 123 -5.70 3.05 14.42
CA GLY A 123 -6.35 1.97 15.19
C GLY A 123 -7.43 2.43 16.15
N LYS A 124 -7.28 3.63 16.75
CA LYS A 124 -8.30 4.23 17.64
C LYS A 124 -9.66 4.53 16.98
N TYR A 125 -9.72 4.56 15.64
CA TYR A 125 -10.96 4.74 14.88
C TYR A 125 -11.55 3.43 14.39
N ILE A 126 -10.80 2.32 14.50
CA ILE A 126 -11.14 1.02 13.95
C ILE A 126 -11.77 0.14 15.03
N SER A 127 -12.95 -0.42 14.75
CA SER A 127 -13.66 -1.34 15.66
C SER A 127 -13.07 -2.75 15.64
N GLY A 128 -12.33 -3.10 14.58
CA GLY A 128 -11.64 -4.36 14.39
C GLY A 128 -11.36 -4.68 12.94
N PHE A 129 -10.74 -5.82 12.72
CA PHE A 129 -10.53 -6.38 11.39
C PHE A 129 -11.52 -7.49 11.09
N VAL A 130 -11.80 -7.71 9.82
CA VAL A 130 -12.56 -8.87 9.34
C VAL A 130 -11.67 -9.63 8.36
N ASP A 131 -11.59 -10.94 8.52
CA ASP A 131 -10.82 -11.81 7.61
C ASP A 131 -11.55 -13.15 7.41
N ASP A 132 -11.57 -13.64 6.17
CA ASP A 132 -12.19 -14.91 5.85
C ASP A 132 -11.33 -16.12 6.24
N ASN A 133 -10.05 -15.92 6.47
CA ASN A 133 -9.14 -16.97 6.90
C ASN A 133 -9.42 -17.35 8.37
N LYS A 134 -9.98 -18.55 8.56
CA LYS A 134 -10.33 -19.11 9.87
C LYS A 134 -9.14 -19.12 10.85
N ASN A 135 -7.91 -19.26 10.34
CA ASN A 135 -6.72 -19.28 11.18
C ASN A 135 -6.37 -17.94 11.80
N LYS A 136 -6.90 -16.84 11.25
CA LYS A 136 -6.73 -15.49 11.78
C LYS A 136 -7.87 -15.06 12.70
N GLN A 137 -9.07 -15.61 12.51
CA GLN A 137 -10.26 -15.24 13.25
C GLN A 137 -10.09 -15.45 14.77
N ASN A 138 -10.74 -14.59 15.56
CA ASN A 138 -10.67 -14.55 17.03
C ASN A 138 -9.26 -14.27 17.61
N LYS A 139 -8.29 -13.92 16.78
CA LYS A 139 -6.98 -13.41 17.20
C LYS A 139 -6.96 -11.89 17.15
N TYR A 140 -5.83 -11.32 17.48
CA TYR A 140 -5.59 -9.88 17.45
C TYR A 140 -4.59 -9.52 16.35
N VAL A 141 -4.77 -8.33 15.80
CA VAL A 141 -3.79 -7.76 14.88
C VAL A 141 -2.48 -7.53 15.62
N PRO A 142 -1.34 -7.95 15.07
CA PRO A 142 -0.04 -7.73 15.71
C PRO A 142 0.16 -6.27 16.11
N ASP A 143 0.77 -6.04 17.26
CA ASP A 143 1.07 -4.73 17.84
C ASP A 143 -0.17 -3.83 18.05
N SER A 144 -1.33 -4.46 18.25
CA SER A 144 -2.57 -3.73 18.54
C SER A 144 -3.55 -4.56 19.37
N ASN A 145 -4.57 -3.88 19.93
CA ASN A 145 -5.70 -4.54 20.60
C ASN A 145 -6.91 -4.77 19.66
N LEU A 146 -6.71 -4.65 18.34
CA LEU A 146 -7.79 -4.82 17.38
C LEU A 146 -8.03 -6.31 17.12
N LYS A 147 -9.24 -6.76 17.44
CA LYS A 147 -9.65 -8.15 17.23
C LYS A 147 -9.95 -8.40 15.75
N ILE A 148 -9.67 -9.64 15.31
CA ILE A 148 -9.98 -10.13 13.96
C ILE A 148 -11.26 -10.98 14.05
N PHE A 149 -12.30 -10.54 13.38
CA PHE A 149 -13.62 -11.17 13.33
C PHE A 149 -13.78 -11.99 12.04
N SER A 150 -14.71 -12.95 12.07
CA SER A 150 -15.32 -13.45 10.83
C SER A 150 -16.41 -12.48 10.36
N SER A 151 -16.76 -12.54 9.06
CA SER A 151 -17.83 -11.70 8.50
C SER A 151 -19.18 -11.90 9.18
N ASN A 152 -19.44 -13.08 9.76
CA ASN A 152 -20.68 -13.40 10.44
C ASN A 152 -20.76 -12.85 11.88
N GLN A 153 -19.65 -12.38 12.44
CA GLN A 153 -19.60 -11.86 13.81
C GLN A 153 -19.86 -10.35 13.89
N VAL A 154 -19.95 -9.67 12.73
CA VAL A 154 -20.13 -8.22 12.65
C VAL A 154 -21.23 -7.86 11.66
N ASN A 155 -21.92 -6.76 11.91
CA ASN A 155 -22.92 -6.25 10.97
C ASN A 155 -22.24 -5.37 9.92
N LEU A 156 -21.80 -5.99 8.82
CA LEU A 156 -21.12 -5.29 7.74
C LEU A 156 -22.03 -4.28 7.02
N ASP A 157 -23.32 -4.58 6.88
CA ASP A 157 -24.27 -3.75 6.14
C ASP A 157 -24.49 -2.38 6.82
N ASP A 158 -24.41 -2.35 8.16
CA ASP A 158 -24.53 -1.10 8.94
C ASP A 158 -23.16 -0.55 9.40
N SER A 159 -22.10 -0.90 8.73
CA SER A 159 -20.74 -0.47 9.08
C SER A 159 -20.07 0.29 7.94
N VAL A 160 -18.99 0.97 8.27
CA VAL A 160 -18.01 1.46 7.28
C VAL A 160 -16.97 0.37 7.05
N ILE A 161 -16.70 0.06 5.81
CA ILE A 161 -15.75 -0.98 5.43
C ILE A 161 -14.53 -0.33 4.78
N LEU A 162 -13.38 -0.53 5.36
CA LEU A 162 -12.10 -0.18 4.79
C LEU A 162 -11.49 -1.44 4.16
N LEU A 163 -11.39 -1.48 2.85
CA LEU A 163 -10.81 -2.59 2.12
C LEU A 163 -9.29 -2.61 2.33
N GLY A 164 -8.83 -3.55 3.14
CA GLY A 164 -7.43 -3.84 3.43
C GLY A 164 -6.89 -4.99 2.57
N VAL A 165 -7.37 -5.11 1.34
CA VAL A 165 -6.95 -6.09 0.33
C VAL A 165 -6.50 -5.39 -0.93
N ASN A 166 -5.74 -6.09 -1.77
CA ASN A 166 -5.34 -5.55 -3.06
C ASN A 166 -6.55 -5.39 -3.99
N ALA A 167 -6.45 -4.49 -4.96
CA ALA A 167 -7.54 -4.08 -5.84
C ALA A 167 -8.25 -5.25 -6.55
N GLU A 168 -7.50 -6.28 -6.93
CA GLU A 168 -8.02 -7.49 -7.57
C GLU A 168 -9.00 -8.27 -6.69
N ASN A 169 -8.89 -8.14 -5.36
CA ASN A 169 -9.72 -8.86 -4.38
C ASN A 169 -10.91 -8.03 -3.86
N GLU A 170 -10.97 -6.73 -4.15
CA GLU A 170 -11.99 -5.83 -3.62
C GLU A 170 -13.41 -6.27 -3.99
N ASN A 171 -13.63 -6.66 -5.25
CA ASN A 171 -14.96 -7.05 -5.74
C ASN A 171 -15.52 -8.29 -5.03
N ALA A 172 -14.67 -9.19 -4.57
CA ALA A 172 -15.09 -10.37 -3.81
C ALA A 172 -15.68 -9.98 -2.44
N ILE A 173 -15.13 -8.92 -1.82
CA ILE A 173 -15.62 -8.42 -0.53
C ILE A 173 -16.88 -7.57 -0.71
N ILE A 174 -16.90 -6.72 -1.73
CA ILE A 174 -18.03 -5.82 -2.00
C ILE A 174 -19.33 -6.62 -2.19
N LYS A 175 -19.26 -7.80 -2.82
CA LYS A 175 -20.41 -8.69 -3.00
C LYS A 175 -20.93 -9.30 -1.70
N LYS A 176 -20.22 -9.22 -0.60
CA LYS A 176 -20.60 -9.81 0.71
C LYS A 176 -21.36 -8.85 1.62
N THR A 177 -21.55 -7.61 1.21
CA THR A 177 -22.19 -6.58 2.03
C THR A 177 -23.00 -5.62 1.17
N ASN A 178 -24.06 -5.07 1.77
CA ASN A 178 -24.87 -4.00 1.22
C ASN A 178 -24.45 -2.61 1.75
N SER A 179 -23.33 -2.51 2.48
CA SER A 179 -22.87 -1.22 2.98
C SER A 179 -22.64 -0.23 1.84
N LYS A 180 -23.11 1.00 2.04
CA LYS A 180 -22.87 2.14 1.12
C LYS A 180 -21.54 2.83 1.38
N ASN A 181 -20.87 2.52 2.49
CA ASN A 181 -19.64 3.16 2.93
C ASN A 181 -18.46 2.18 2.82
N ILE A 182 -18.03 1.94 1.58
CA ILE A 182 -16.91 1.04 1.28
C ILE A 182 -15.79 1.82 0.62
N TYR A 183 -14.61 1.84 1.24
CA TYR A 183 -13.44 2.57 0.77
C TYR A 183 -12.20 1.68 0.83
N SER A 184 -11.26 1.85 -0.09
CA SER A 184 -9.97 1.19 -0.03
C SER A 184 -8.96 2.01 0.81
N ILE A 185 -8.10 1.32 1.51
CA ILE A 185 -6.94 1.90 2.20
C ILE A 185 -5.61 1.45 1.58
N LEU A 186 -5.66 0.68 0.50
CA LEU A 186 -4.48 0.18 -0.19
C LEU A 186 -4.51 0.59 -1.68
N PRO A 187 -3.73 1.62 -2.08
CA PRO A 187 -3.59 1.96 -3.49
C PRO A 187 -2.81 0.88 -4.26
N PRO A 188 -3.00 0.79 -5.59
CA PRO A 188 -3.96 1.56 -6.37
C PRO A 188 -5.37 1.00 -6.25
N SER A 189 -6.36 1.86 -6.11
CA SER A 189 -7.78 1.47 -6.10
C SER A 189 -8.66 2.64 -6.57
N THR A 190 -9.73 2.33 -7.27
CA THR A 190 -10.76 3.32 -7.62
C THR A 190 -11.63 3.73 -6.43
N ARG A 191 -11.58 2.97 -5.34
CA ARG A 191 -12.36 3.17 -4.11
C ARG A 191 -11.62 3.91 -3.01
N LEU A 192 -10.45 4.47 -3.32
CA LEU A 192 -9.78 5.36 -2.37
C LEU A 192 -10.71 6.54 -1.99
N PRO A 193 -10.68 7.03 -0.73
CA PRO A 193 -11.37 8.24 -0.33
C PRO A 193 -11.04 9.42 -1.26
N ASP A 194 -12.00 10.31 -1.53
CA ASP A 194 -11.82 11.40 -2.51
C ASP A 194 -10.65 12.32 -2.17
N PHE A 195 -10.43 12.62 -0.88
CA PHE A 195 -9.27 13.42 -0.49
C PHE A 195 -7.95 12.78 -0.92
N TRP A 196 -7.89 11.44 -0.92
CA TRP A 196 -6.69 10.69 -1.31
C TRP A 196 -6.48 10.74 -2.82
N LYS A 197 -7.55 10.54 -3.61
CA LYS A 197 -7.51 10.70 -5.07
C LYS A 197 -7.01 12.09 -5.47
N ILE A 198 -7.54 13.14 -4.81
CA ILE A 198 -7.12 14.54 -5.04
C ILE A 198 -5.63 14.73 -4.74
N LEU A 199 -5.12 14.11 -3.67
CA LEU A 199 -3.69 14.18 -3.34
C LEU A 199 -2.83 13.51 -4.40
N ILE A 200 -3.24 12.33 -4.89
CA ILE A 200 -2.55 11.62 -5.98
C ILE A 200 -2.50 12.47 -7.24
N GLU A 201 -3.62 13.04 -7.64
CA GLU A 201 -3.70 13.92 -8.83
C GLU A 201 -2.77 15.12 -8.69
N LYS A 202 -2.84 15.85 -7.57
CA LYS A 202 -1.95 16.99 -7.30
C LYS A 202 -0.48 16.61 -7.32
N ASN A 203 -0.14 15.39 -6.94
CA ASN A 203 1.24 14.91 -6.94
C ASN A 203 1.75 14.64 -8.36
N LYS A 204 0.88 14.17 -9.27
CA LYS A 204 1.22 13.94 -10.68
C LYS A 204 1.59 15.22 -11.43
N PHE A 205 0.97 16.36 -11.09
CA PHE A 205 1.22 17.66 -11.73
C PHE A 205 2.47 18.38 -11.20
N LYS A 206 3.19 17.81 -10.24
CA LYS A 206 4.42 18.40 -9.67
C LYS A 206 5.71 17.77 -10.20
N LYS A 207 5.61 16.90 -11.19
CA LYS A 207 6.75 16.24 -11.86
C LYS A 207 7.33 17.09 -12.99
#